data_2487b3f9851841b059f22670891876ee
#
_entry.id   2487b3f9851841b059f22670891876ee
#
_cell.length_a   1.000
_cell.length_b   1.000
_cell.length_c   1.000
_cell.angle_alpha   90.00
_cell.angle_beta   90.00
_cell.angle_gamma   90.00
#
_symmetry.space_group_name_H-M   'P 1'
#
loop_
_entity.id
_entity.type
_entity.pdbx_description
1 polymer ?
#
loop_
_entity_poly.entity_id
_entity_poly.type
_entity_poly.pdbx_seq_one_letter_code
_entity_poly.pdbx_strand_id
1 'polypeptide(L)'
;VLPKSTYKVLLNNLKEKEDLLVKTNIQKASLDGELKLIVEQAKQAVQDYKRCKEASENYERLHNQITIMNLTNQSLIKFKEQRIKNSIPELTDIASEILARFTDNKFTQLILTDKFETFVVTENNVKRPVSQLSGGELSAAAIALRLAIALFLNNGQQHLLILDEVLTAMSSDRSQLILETITSLTNAQIILIAHNDGINSFADKVVHL
;
A
#
# COMPACT_ATOMS: atom_id res chain seq x y z
N VAL A 1 -90.14 -57.74 -17.79
CA VAL A 1 -89.36 -57.51 -19.01
C VAL A 1 -89.60 -56.07 -19.42
N LEU A 2 -88.58 -55.21 -19.41
CA LEU A 2 -88.68 -53.79 -19.81
C LEU A 2 -89.01 -53.68 -21.30
N PRO A 3 -89.84 -52.72 -21.71
CA PRO A 3 -90.17 -52.47 -23.13
C PRO A 3 -88.90 -52.14 -23.92
N LYS A 4 -88.75 -52.64 -25.14
CA LYS A 4 -87.60 -52.43 -26.05
C LYS A 4 -87.25 -50.91 -26.26
N SER A 5 -88.26 -50.05 -26.19
CA SER A 5 -88.05 -48.56 -26.25
C SER A 5 -87.31 -48.00 -25.06
N THR A 6 -87.61 -48.46 -23.85
CA THR A 6 -86.96 -48.03 -22.60
C THR A 6 -85.53 -48.52 -22.54
N TYR A 7 -85.21 -49.73 -23.04
CA TYR A 7 -83.83 -50.21 -23.11
C TYR A 7 -82.94 -49.35 -24.06
N LYS A 8 -83.53 -48.96 -25.19
CA LYS A 8 -82.79 -48.14 -26.16
C LYS A 8 -82.49 -46.73 -25.62
N VAL A 9 -83.40 -46.15 -24.85
CA VAL A 9 -83.17 -44.81 -24.17
C VAL A 9 -82.12 -44.97 -23.07
N LEU A 10 -82.14 -46.03 -22.28
CA LEU A 10 -81.12 -46.30 -21.26
C LEU A 10 -79.72 -46.49 -21.86
N LEU A 11 -79.64 -47.21 -23.00
CA LEU A 11 -78.39 -47.42 -23.69
C LEU A 11 -77.78 -46.12 -24.26
N ASN A 12 -78.62 -45.26 -24.83
CA ASN A 12 -78.17 -43.96 -25.29
C ASN A 12 -77.70 -43.06 -24.15
N ASN A 13 -78.45 -42.98 -23.04
CA ASN A 13 -78.04 -42.23 -21.83
C ASN A 13 -76.73 -42.78 -21.23
N LEU A 14 -76.49 -44.07 -21.31
CA LEU A 14 -75.25 -44.70 -20.84
C LEU A 14 -74.08 -44.28 -21.72
N LYS A 15 -74.23 -44.34 -23.03
CA LYS A 15 -73.19 -43.81 -23.98
C LYS A 15 -72.91 -42.36 -23.79
N GLU A 16 -73.91 -41.45 -23.63
CA GLU A 16 -73.70 -40.05 -23.38
C GLU A 16 -72.92 -39.79 -22.09
N LYS A 17 -73.21 -40.59 -21.03
CA LYS A 17 -72.43 -40.47 -19.76
C LYS A 17 -71.05 -41.02 -19.90
N GLU A 18 -70.81 -42.10 -20.67
CA GLU A 18 -69.46 -42.59 -20.96
C GLU A 18 -68.67 -41.56 -21.76
N ASP A 19 -69.23 -40.96 -22.81
CA ASP A 19 -68.56 -39.87 -23.58
C ASP A 19 -68.24 -38.64 -22.72
N LEU A 20 -69.18 -38.29 -21.84
CA LEU A 20 -68.93 -37.19 -20.90
C LEU A 20 -67.80 -37.53 -19.92
N LEU A 21 -67.77 -38.77 -19.41
CA LEU A 21 -66.73 -39.24 -18.51
C LEU A 21 -65.35 -39.18 -19.19
N VAL A 22 -65.25 -39.64 -20.44
CA VAL A 22 -64.02 -39.59 -21.23
C VAL A 22 -63.56 -38.13 -21.43
N LYS A 23 -64.43 -37.23 -21.82
CA LYS A 23 -64.12 -35.77 -21.96
C LYS A 23 -63.63 -35.17 -20.67
N THR A 24 -64.29 -35.46 -19.55
CA THR A 24 -63.91 -34.94 -18.24
C THR A 24 -62.56 -35.48 -17.79
N ASN A 25 -62.26 -36.75 -18.06
CA ASN A 25 -60.93 -37.32 -17.73
C ASN A 25 -59.82 -36.72 -18.58
N ILE A 26 -60.09 -36.46 -19.89
CA ILE A 26 -59.09 -35.71 -20.74
C ILE A 26 -58.85 -34.33 -20.23
N GLN A 27 -59.88 -33.57 -19.88
CA GLN A 27 -59.73 -32.23 -19.30
C GLN A 27 -58.96 -32.24 -17.97
N LYS A 28 -59.26 -33.21 -17.11
CA LYS A 28 -58.55 -33.40 -15.85
C LYS A 28 -57.05 -33.64 -16.08
N ALA A 29 -56.71 -34.55 -17.02
CA ALA A 29 -55.32 -34.86 -17.33
C ALA A 29 -54.57 -33.61 -17.88
N SER A 30 -55.23 -32.79 -18.71
CA SER A 30 -54.66 -31.52 -19.20
C SER A 30 -54.42 -30.55 -18.07
N LEU A 31 -55.38 -30.34 -17.21
CA LEU A 31 -55.28 -29.44 -16.04
C LEU A 31 -54.23 -29.92 -15.03
N ASP A 32 -54.11 -31.21 -14.80
CA ASP A 32 -53.06 -31.79 -13.94
C ASP A 32 -51.66 -31.57 -14.54
N GLY A 33 -51.54 -31.60 -15.87
CA GLY A 33 -50.30 -31.28 -16.58
C GLY A 33 -49.94 -29.79 -16.44
N GLU A 34 -50.90 -28.90 -16.67
CA GLU A 34 -50.70 -27.44 -16.49
C GLU A 34 -50.35 -27.09 -15.05
N LEU A 35 -51.01 -27.68 -14.07
CA LEU A 35 -50.73 -27.47 -12.65
C LEU A 35 -49.26 -27.87 -12.31
N LYS A 36 -48.79 -29.03 -12.79
CA LYS A 36 -47.43 -29.48 -12.59
C LYS A 36 -46.43 -28.46 -13.15
N LEU A 37 -46.67 -27.96 -14.35
CA LEU A 37 -45.82 -26.97 -15.00
C LEU A 37 -45.74 -25.65 -14.16
N ILE A 38 -46.89 -25.16 -13.74
CA ILE A 38 -46.96 -23.93 -12.92
C ILE A 38 -46.25 -24.10 -11.58
N VAL A 39 -46.41 -25.25 -10.93
CA VAL A 39 -45.73 -25.57 -9.67
C VAL A 39 -44.21 -25.58 -9.86
N GLU A 40 -43.72 -26.15 -10.96
CA GLU A 40 -42.30 -26.18 -11.24
C GLU A 40 -41.75 -24.79 -11.56
N GLN A 41 -42.46 -23.98 -12.35
CA GLN A 41 -42.11 -22.60 -12.60
C GLN A 41 -42.08 -21.77 -11.32
N ALA A 42 -43.05 -21.94 -10.43
CA ALA A 42 -43.07 -21.27 -9.13
C ALA A 42 -41.88 -21.65 -8.25
N LYS A 43 -41.52 -22.94 -8.21
CA LYS A 43 -40.30 -23.37 -7.48
C LYS A 43 -39.03 -22.72 -8.03
N GLN A 44 -38.89 -22.68 -9.36
CA GLN A 44 -37.77 -22.07 -10.02
C GLN A 44 -37.69 -20.56 -9.68
N ALA A 45 -38.81 -19.85 -9.79
CA ALA A 45 -38.89 -18.44 -9.46
C ALA A 45 -38.47 -18.15 -8.00
N VAL A 46 -38.87 -19.00 -7.05
CA VAL A 46 -38.46 -18.88 -5.63
C VAL A 46 -36.96 -19.10 -5.47
N GLN A 47 -36.38 -20.07 -6.19
CA GLN A 47 -34.92 -20.30 -6.14
C GLN A 47 -34.15 -19.12 -6.73
N ASP A 48 -34.59 -18.59 -7.87
CA ASP A 48 -33.96 -17.45 -8.52
C ASP A 48 -34.06 -16.20 -7.65
N TYR A 49 -35.18 -15.96 -6.99
CA TYR A 49 -35.32 -14.89 -6.02
C TYR A 49 -34.33 -15.02 -4.86
N LYS A 50 -34.15 -16.22 -4.30
CA LYS A 50 -33.18 -16.45 -3.23
C LYS A 50 -31.75 -16.17 -3.69
N ARG A 51 -31.37 -16.64 -4.88
CA ARG A 51 -30.05 -16.37 -5.47
C ARG A 51 -29.81 -14.87 -5.70
N CYS A 52 -30.81 -14.17 -6.24
CA CYS A 52 -30.72 -12.73 -6.44
C CYS A 52 -30.57 -11.99 -5.11
N LYS A 53 -31.29 -12.38 -4.09
CA LYS A 53 -31.21 -11.77 -2.75
C LYS A 53 -29.83 -11.97 -2.13
N GLU A 54 -29.28 -13.19 -2.14
CA GLU A 54 -27.95 -13.51 -1.66
C GLU A 54 -26.86 -12.75 -2.43
N ALA A 55 -27.01 -12.64 -3.75
CA ALA A 55 -26.08 -11.87 -4.59
C ALA A 55 -26.13 -10.38 -4.26
N SER A 56 -27.32 -9.81 -4.02
CA SER A 56 -27.48 -8.40 -3.62
C SER A 56 -26.83 -8.12 -2.27
N GLU A 57 -27.07 -8.97 -1.27
CA GLU A 57 -26.45 -8.84 0.06
C GLU A 57 -24.91 -8.93 -0.01
N ASN A 58 -24.39 -9.85 -0.81
CA ASN A 58 -22.95 -9.96 -1.06
C ASN A 58 -22.39 -8.73 -1.78
N TYR A 59 -23.10 -8.21 -2.76
CA TYR A 59 -22.69 -7.00 -3.46
C TYR A 59 -22.58 -5.80 -2.51
N GLU A 60 -23.60 -5.57 -1.68
CA GLU A 60 -23.58 -4.49 -0.69
C GLU A 60 -22.42 -4.63 0.30
N ARG A 61 -22.18 -5.85 0.79
CA ARG A 61 -21.06 -6.13 1.69
C ARG A 61 -19.72 -5.82 1.03
N LEU A 62 -19.49 -6.30 -0.18
CA LEU A 62 -18.26 -6.07 -0.94
C LEU A 62 -18.08 -4.60 -1.29
N HIS A 63 -19.14 -3.93 -1.69
CA HIS A 63 -19.12 -2.49 -1.99
C HIS A 63 -18.70 -1.66 -0.77
N ASN A 64 -19.26 -1.97 0.40
CA ASN A 64 -18.89 -1.32 1.66
C ASN A 64 -17.42 -1.59 2.02
N GLN A 65 -16.95 -2.82 1.86
CA GLN A 65 -15.53 -3.17 2.09
C GLN A 65 -14.60 -2.37 1.17
N ILE A 66 -14.90 -2.30 -0.13
CA ILE A 66 -14.11 -1.51 -1.10
C ILE A 66 -14.11 -0.03 -0.70
N THR A 67 -15.24 0.51 -0.30
CA THR A 67 -15.34 1.91 0.13
C THR A 67 -14.46 2.19 1.35
N ILE A 68 -14.51 1.33 2.37
CA ILE A 68 -13.67 1.44 3.56
C ILE A 68 -12.19 1.33 3.20
N MET A 69 -11.80 0.35 2.37
CA MET A 69 -10.42 0.18 1.91
C MET A 69 -9.89 1.41 1.17
N ASN A 70 -10.68 1.99 0.28
CA ASN A 70 -10.32 3.20 -0.46
C ASN A 70 -10.11 4.39 0.48
N LEU A 71 -11.00 4.58 1.45
CA LEU A 71 -10.91 5.64 2.45
C LEU A 71 -9.66 5.47 3.33
N THR A 72 -9.40 4.24 3.76
CA THR A 72 -8.21 3.89 4.54
C THR A 72 -6.93 4.17 3.75
N ASN A 73 -6.87 3.74 2.49
CA ASN A 73 -5.71 3.99 1.63
C ASN A 73 -5.45 5.48 1.43
N GLN A 74 -6.49 6.27 1.14
CA GLN A 74 -6.36 7.72 1.02
C GLN A 74 -5.87 8.38 2.32
N SER A 75 -6.37 7.91 3.46
CA SER A 75 -5.94 8.43 4.77
C SER A 75 -4.49 8.10 5.07
N LEU A 76 -4.03 6.90 4.74
CA LEU A 76 -2.63 6.48 4.89
C LEU A 76 -1.69 7.29 3.98
N ILE A 77 -2.09 7.55 2.73
CA ILE A 77 -1.31 8.39 1.81
C ILE A 77 -1.15 9.81 2.39
N LYS A 78 -2.25 10.43 2.81
CA LYS A 78 -2.22 11.76 3.43
C LYS A 78 -1.37 11.80 4.71
N PHE A 79 -1.49 10.78 5.55
CA PHE A 79 -0.70 10.66 6.77
C PHE A 79 0.80 10.55 6.45
N LYS A 80 1.17 9.71 5.46
CA LYS A 80 2.56 9.59 4.98
C LYS A 80 3.10 10.94 4.50
N GLU A 81 2.36 11.63 3.63
CA GLU A 81 2.77 12.94 3.09
C GLU A 81 2.96 13.97 4.21
N GLN A 82 2.04 14.02 5.16
CA GLN A 82 2.12 14.92 6.30
C GLN A 82 3.31 14.61 7.21
N ARG A 83 3.57 13.33 7.47
CA ARG A 83 4.75 12.89 8.26
C ARG A 83 6.05 13.30 7.58
N ILE A 84 6.19 13.05 6.28
CA ILE A 84 7.36 13.48 5.51
C ILE A 84 7.54 15.00 5.61
N LYS A 85 6.49 15.76 5.32
CA LYS A 85 6.53 17.23 5.36
C LYS A 85 6.92 17.78 6.72
N ASN A 86 6.44 17.18 7.81
CA ASN A 86 6.75 17.60 9.17
C ASN A 86 8.18 17.21 9.61
N SER A 87 8.75 16.14 9.04
CA SER A 87 10.09 15.65 9.39
C SER A 87 11.21 16.37 8.61
N ILE A 88 10.92 16.92 7.43
CA ILE A 88 11.92 17.57 6.59
C ILE A 88 12.63 18.75 7.27
N PRO A 89 11.95 19.69 7.97
CA PRO A 89 12.61 20.81 8.62
C PRO A 89 13.67 20.36 9.63
N GLU A 90 13.30 19.49 10.57
CA GLU A 90 14.20 18.98 11.60
C GLU A 90 15.39 18.23 10.99
N LEU A 91 15.14 17.38 10.00
CA LEU A 91 16.19 16.67 9.27
C LEU A 91 17.13 17.65 8.54
N THR A 92 16.57 18.69 7.94
CA THR A 92 17.32 19.74 7.24
C THR A 92 18.21 20.52 8.21
N ASP A 93 17.73 20.85 9.39
CA ASP A 93 18.48 21.57 10.42
C ASP A 93 19.68 20.74 10.91
N ILE A 94 19.44 19.47 11.26
CA ILE A 94 20.52 18.55 11.65
C ILE A 94 21.56 18.38 10.52
N ALA A 95 21.10 18.16 9.28
CA ALA A 95 22.00 17.99 8.15
C ALA A 95 22.80 19.25 7.84
N SER A 96 22.21 20.44 8.03
CA SER A 96 22.88 21.73 7.84
C SER A 96 24.00 21.93 8.86
N GLU A 97 23.75 21.65 10.13
CA GLU A 97 24.78 21.74 11.17
C GLU A 97 25.98 20.83 10.88
N ILE A 98 25.71 19.59 10.49
CA ILE A 98 26.73 18.59 10.15
C ILE A 98 27.53 19.05 8.92
N LEU A 99 26.83 19.48 7.85
CA LEU A 99 27.46 19.93 6.61
C LEU A 99 28.35 21.17 6.84
N ALA A 100 27.88 22.12 7.63
CA ALA A 100 28.67 23.32 7.98
C ALA A 100 29.98 22.91 8.66
N ARG A 101 29.96 22.00 9.62
CA ARG A 101 31.16 21.45 10.26
C ARG A 101 32.09 20.72 9.28
N PHE A 102 31.53 19.88 8.39
CA PHE A 102 32.27 19.12 7.39
C PHE A 102 32.97 19.97 6.34
N THR A 103 32.52 21.20 6.17
CA THR A 103 32.99 22.09 5.10
C THR A 103 33.58 23.39 5.62
N ASP A 104 33.88 23.46 6.93
CA ASP A 104 34.39 24.67 7.59
C ASP A 104 33.54 25.93 7.26
N ASN A 105 32.23 25.78 7.40
CA ASN A 105 31.19 26.77 7.09
C ASN A 105 31.10 27.22 5.62
N LYS A 106 31.80 26.59 4.68
CA LYS A 106 31.67 26.90 3.25
C LYS A 106 30.20 26.72 2.78
N PHE A 107 29.52 25.71 3.29
CA PHE A 107 28.09 25.53 3.12
C PHE A 107 27.40 25.66 4.48
N THR A 108 26.51 26.63 4.58
CA THR A 108 25.81 26.97 5.83
C THR A 108 24.50 26.25 6.01
N GLN A 109 23.88 25.78 4.90
CA GLN A 109 22.63 25.05 4.95
C GLN A 109 22.59 23.92 3.89
N LEU A 110 21.92 22.85 4.26
CA LEU A 110 21.48 21.80 3.36
C LEU A 110 19.96 21.86 3.33
N ILE A 111 19.36 22.02 2.18
CA ILE A 111 17.90 22.10 2.01
C ILE A 111 17.40 20.85 1.30
N LEU A 112 16.46 20.16 1.93
CA LEU A 112 15.75 19.05 1.35
C LEU A 112 14.31 19.48 1.06
N THR A 113 13.85 19.29 -0.18
CA THR A 113 12.46 19.59 -0.56
C THR A 113 11.54 18.40 -0.28
N ASP A 114 10.23 18.62 -0.32
CA ASP A 114 9.20 17.58 -0.22
C ASP A 114 9.26 16.55 -1.36
N LYS A 115 9.93 16.91 -2.47
CA LYS A 115 10.25 16.01 -3.58
C LYS A 115 11.61 15.33 -3.46
N PHE A 116 12.28 15.47 -2.30
CA PHE A 116 13.62 14.95 -2.03
C PHE A 116 14.73 15.54 -2.93
N GLU A 117 14.48 16.70 -3.54
CA GLU A 117 15.54 17.44 -4.19
C GLU A 117 16.42 18.11 -3.13
N THR A 118 17.73 18.00 -3.29
CA THR A 118 18.71 18.51 -2.32
C THR A 118 19.47 19.69 -2.89
N PHE A 119 19.58 20.75 -2.08
CA PHE A 119 20.33 21.96 -2.39
C PHE A 119 21.25 22.27 -1.21
N VAL A 120 22.31 23.00 -1.50
CA VAL A 120 23.18 23.60 -0.48
C VAL A 120 23.17 25.14 -0.60
N VAL A 121 23.37 25.78 0.51
CA VAL A 121 23.52 27.26 0.56
C VAL A 121 24.96 27.57 0.99
N THR A 122 25.63 28.39 0.23
CA THR A 122 26.99 28.88 0.55
C THR A 122 26.94 29.99 1.61
N GLU A 123 28.10 30.32 2.21
CA GLU A 123 28.28 31.47 3.12
C GLU A 123 27.77 32.81 2.54
N ASN A 124 27.80 32.96 1.21
CA ASN A 124 27.30 34.14 0.51
C ASN A 124 25.78 34.03 0.17
N ASN A 125 25.04 33.17 0.81
CA ASN A 125 23.61 32.93 0.59
C ASN A 125 23.26 32.51 -0.84
N VAL A 126 24.19 31.89 -1.57
CA VAL A 126 23.90 31.35 -2.91
C VAL A 126 23.42 29.92 -2.82
N LYS A 127 22.17 29.66 -3.24
CA LYS A 127 21.57 28.34 -3.29
C LYS A 127 22.04 27.61 -4.56
N ARG A 128 22.56 26.38 -4.39
CA ARG A 128 23.03 25.52 -5.51
C ARG A 128 22.46 24.10 -5.37
N PRO A 129 22.05 23.46 -6.45
CA PRO A 129 21.70 22.05 -6.43
C PRO A 129 22.95 21.20 -6.18
N VAL A 130 22.82 20.10 -5.46
CA VAL A 130 23.98 19.21 -5.14
C VAL A 130 24.66 18.65 -6.38
N SER A 131 23.97 18.58 -7.53
CA SER A 131 24.54 18.15 -8.81
C SER A 131 25.63 19.07 -9.37
N GLN A 132 25.76 20.28 -8.86
CA GLN A 132 26.78 21.28 -9.25
C GLN A 132 27.99 21.31 -8.30
N LEU A 133 28.02 20.43 -7.32
CA LEU A 133 29.11 20.32 -6.36
C LEU A 133 30.28 19.51 -6.93
N SER A 134 31.50 19.78 -6.45
CA SER A 134 32.64 18.90 -6.71
C SER A 134 32.45 17.53 -6.06
N GLY A 135 33.16 16.49 -6.51
CA GLY A 135 33.03 15.14 -5.98
C GLY A 135 33.15 15.07 -4.45
N GLY A 136 34.17 15.72 -3.88
CA GLY A 136 34.36 15.76 -2.41
C GLY A 136 33.28 16.55 -1.65
N GLU A 137 32.74 17.60 -2.26
CA GLU A 137 31.62 18.38 -1.66
C GLU A 137 30.31 17.60 -1.71
N LEU A 138 30.07 16.90 -2.83
CA LEU A 138 28.91 16.02 -2.97
C LEU A 138 28.96 14.88 -1.96
N SER A 139 30.12 14.25 -1.78
CA SER A 139 30.32 13.21 -0.77
C SER A 139 30.08 13.73 0.65
N ALA A 140 30.60 14.93 0.97
CA ALA A 140 30.37 15.57 2.28
C ALA A 140 28.87 15.83 2.52
N ALA A 141 28.15 16.37 1.55
CA ALA A 141 26.71 16.58 1.63
C ALA A 141 25.93 15.27 1.77
N ALA A 142 26.33 14.23 1.06
CA ALA A 142 25.70 12.91 1.15
C ALA A 142 25.91 12.26 2.53
N ILE A 143 27.13 12.34 3.09
CA ILE A 143 27.43 11.83 4.44
C ILE A 143 26.67 12.63 5.49
N ALA A 144 26.65 13.97 5.38
CA ALA A 144 25.90 14.83 6.30
C ALA A 144 24.42 14.46 6.34
N LEU A 145 23.80 14.25 5.18
CA LEU A 145 22.39 13.85 5.10
C LEU A 145 22.16 12.44 5.69
N ARG A 146 23.02 11.48 5.39
CA ARG A 146 22.92 10.12 5.94
C ARG A 146 23.05 10.11 7.46
N LEU A 147 24.00 10.88 7.99
CA LEU A 147 24.20 11.00 9.42
C LEU A 147 23.01 11.69 10.09
N ALA A 148 22.48 12.75 9.48
CA ALA A 148 21.29 13.44 9.96
C ALA A 148 20.06 12.49 10.02
N ILE A 149 19.87 11.67 9.01
CA ILE A 149 18.80 10.63 9.00
C ILE A 149 19.02 9.64 10.14
N ALA A 150 20.24 9.16 10.35
CA ALA A 150 20.56 8.23 11.42
C ALA A 150 20.28 8.84 12.80
N LEU A 151 20.69 10.08 13.05
CA LEU A 151 20.43 10.79 14.29
C LEU A 151 18.94 11.07 14.52
N PHE A 152 18.24 11.52 13.48
CA PHE A 152 16.80 11.77 13.51
C PHE A 152 15.98 10.52 13.86
N LEU A 153 16.30 9.38 13.22
CA LEU A 153 15.56 8.12 13.44
C LEU A 153 15.82 7.49 14.82
N ASN A 154 17.02 7.70 15.38
CA ASN A 154 17.43 7.06 16.62
C ASN A 154 17.16 7.88 17.89
N ASN A 155 16.63 9.11 17.78
CA ASN A 155 16.34 9.98 18.94
C ASN A 155 17.47 10.01 19.98
N GLY A 156 18.75 10.02 19.54
CA GLY A 156 19.92 10.03 20.42
C GLY A 156 20.27 8.68 21.08
N GLN A 157 19.62 7.59 20.71
CA GLN A 157 20.01 6.24 21.19
C GLN A 157 21.28 5.73 20.47
N GLN A 158 21.98 4.78 21.11
CA GLN A 158 23.12 4.13 20.49
C GLN A 158 22.69 3.42 19.19
N HIS A 159 23.45 3.63 18.14
CA HIS A 159 23.22 3.04 16.83
C HIS A 159 24.54 2.62 16.19
N LEU A 160 24.47 1.75 15.19
CA LEU A 160 25.60 1.32 14.38
C LEU A 160 25.62 2.15 13.10
N LEU A 161 26.77 2.78 12.82
CA LEU A 161 27.02 3.50 11.58
C LEU A 161 28.11 2.78 10.79
N ILE A 162 27.80 2.33 9.57
CA ILE A 162 28.76 1.69 8.67
C ILE A 162 29.07 2.67 7.55
N LEU A 163 30.35 3.01 7.41
CA LEU A 163 30.87 3.93 6.40
C LEU A 163 31.86 3.17 5.52
N ASP A 164 31.42 2.82 4.31
CA ASP A 164 32.20 2.06 3.35
C ASP A 164 32.76 2.99 2.28
N GLU A 165 34.09 3.14 2.24
CA GLU A 165 34.87 3.96 1.29
C GLU A 165 34.38 5.40 1.08
N VAL A 166 33.58 5.95 1.99
CA VAL A 166 32.90 7.24 1.81
C VAL A 166 33.85 8.44 1.77
N LEU A 167 35.08 8.27 2.25
CA LEU A 167 36.10 9.33 2.34
C LEU A 167 37.07 9.32 1.16
N THR A 168 37.03 8.35 0.26
CA THR A 168 38.00 8.12 -0.82
C THR A 168 38.12 9.30 -1.81
N ALA A 169 36.99 10.01 -2.03
CA ALA A 169 36.95 11.15 -2.95
C ALA A 169 37.35 12.51 -2.30
N MET A 170 37.87 12.49 -1.07
CA MET A 170 38.14 13.70 -0.30
C MET A 170 39.63 13.90 -0.07
N SER A 171 40.04 15.13 0.18
CA SER A 171 41.40 15.45 0.69
C SER A 171 41.56 14.93 2.13
N SER A 172 42.81 14.65 2.53
CA SER A 172 43.13 14.20 3.89
C SER A 172 42.56 15.12 4.97
N ASP A 173 42.73 16.44 4.81
CA ASP A 173 42.28 17.44 5.80
C ASP A 173 40.73 17.40 5.97
N ARG A 174 40.00 17.24 4.86
CA ARG A 174 38.55 17.13 4.91
C ARG A 174 38.08 15.80 5.50
N SER A 175 38.76 14.72 5.19
CA SER A 175 38.46 13.40 5.77
C SER A 175 38.67 13.44 7.30
N GLN A 176 39.73 14.07 7.76
CA GLN A 176 40.00 14.28 9.18
C GLN A 176 38.88 15.08 9.85
N LEU A 177 38.50 16.22 9.30
CA LEU A 177 37.42 17.06 9.83
C LEU A 177 36.07 16.33 9.92
N ILE A 178 35.75 15.50 8.92
CA ILE A 178 34.55 14.67 8.91
C ILE A 178 34.60 13.65 10.04
N LEU A 179 35.72 12.95 10.22
CA LEU A 179 35.88 11.94 11.27
C LEU A 179 35.79 12.56 12.67
N GLU A 180 36.49 13.68 12.92
CA GLU A 180 36.38 14.43 14.16
C GLU A 180 34.95 14.84 14.48
N THR A 181 34.22 15.32 13.45
CA THR A 181 32.81 15.68 13.60
C THR A 181 31.95 14.49 13.92
N ILE A 182 32.08 13.36 13.18
CA ILE A 182 31.28 12.17 13.41
C ILE A 182 31.50 11.61 14.82
N THR A 183 32.75 11.52 15.26
CA THR A 183 33.09 11.01 16.59
C THR A 183 32.58 11.93 17.71
N SER A 184 32.51 13.25 17.47
CA SER A 184 32.00 14.21 18.45
C SER A 184 30.47 14.28 18.54
N LEU A 185 29.76 14.00 17.45
CA LEU A 185 28.30 14.14 17.36
C LEU A 185 27.52 12.89 17.73
N THR A 186 28.15 11.72 17.74
CA THR A 186 27.42 10.46 17.85
C THR A 186 27.87 9.59 19.03
N ASN A 187 26.93 9.06 19.79
CA ASN A 187 27.14 7.92 20.67
C ASN A 187 27.04 6.60 19.87
N ALA A 188 27.38 6.63 18.59
CA ALA A 188 27.28 5.48 17.70
C ALA A 188 28.51 4.61 17.75
N GLN A 189 28.34 3.31 17.56
CA GLN A 189 29.40 2.43 17.14
C GLN A 189 29.66 2.67 15.64
N ILE A 190 30.88 3.06 15.27
CA ILE A 190 31.23 3.37 13.89
C ILE A 190 32.12 2.27 13.34
N ILE A 191 31.74 1.68 12.21
CA ILE A 191 32.57 0.80 11.41
C ILE A 191 32.94 1.56 10.14
N LEU A 192 34.23 1.86 10.00
CA LEU A 192 34.77 2.56 8.85
C LEU A 192 35.63 1.62 8.02
N ILE A 193 35.31 1.49 6.75
CA ILE A 193 36.10 0.75 5.77
C ILE A 193 36.80 1.77 4.87
N ALA A 194 38.13 1.74 4.83
CA ALA A 194 38.91 2.68 4.05
C ALA A 194 40.25 2.07 3.65
N HIS A 195 40.83 2.56 2.55
CA HIS A 195 42.14 2.15 2.04
C HIS A 195 43.29 3.08 2.48
N ASN A 196 43.00 4.10 3.32
CA ASN A 196 43.99 5.11 3.71
C ASN A 196 44.39 4.93 5.18
N ASP A 197 45.68 4.69 5.42
CA ASP A 197 46.25 4.53 6.77
C ASP A 197 46.20 5.79 7.65
N GLY A 198 46.02 6.98 7.05
CA GLY A 198 45.90 8.23 7.79
C GLY A 198 44.68 8.32 8.72
N ILE A 199 43.75 7.37 8.61
CA ILE A 199 42.51 7.31 9.39
C ILE A 199 42.67 6.53 10.70
N ASN A 200 43.75 5.74 10.81
CA ASN A 200 44.01 4.84 11.95
C ASN A 200 44.08 5.56 13.30
N SER A 201 44.48 6.83 13.30
CA SER A 201 44.53 7.67 14.53
C SER A 201 43.17 7.98 15.16
N PHE A 202 42.08 7.79 14.42
CA PHE A 202 40.72 8.03 14.90
C PHE A 202 39.99 6.74 15.36
N ALA A 203 40.62 5.58 15.17
CA ALA A 203 40.00 4.31 15.46
C ALA A 203 40.47 3.75 16.83
N ASP A 204 39.50 3.32 17.65
CA ASP A 204 39.76 2.58 18.88
C ASP A 204 40.37 1.18 18.58
N LYS A 205 40.02 0.63 17.42
CA LYS A 205 40.49 -0.69 16.95
C LYS A 205 40.61 -0.70 15.43
N VAL A 206 41.76 -1.11 14.95
CA VAL A 206 42.05 -1.30 13.52
C VAL A 206 42.13 -2.81 13.22
N VAL A 207 41.49 -3.20 12.11
CA VAL A 207 41.54 -4.56 11.57
C VAL A 207 42.05 -4.47 10.14
N HIS A 208 43.17 -5.07 9.85
CA HIS A 208 43.74 -5.19 8.50
C HIS A 208 43.18 -6.45 7.83
N LEU A 209 42.61 -6.30 6.63
CA LEU A 209 42.03 -7.39 5.81
C LEU A 209 43.01 -7.79 4.71
#